data_4930eaebe307fea8b3cdcc552c1d29c4
#
_entry.id   4930eaebe307fea8b3cdcc552c1d29c4
#
_cell.length_a   1.000
_cell.length_b   1.000
_cell.length_c   1.000
_cell.angle_alpha   90.00
_cell.angle_beta   90.00
_cell.angle_gamma   90.00
#
_symmetry.space_group_name_H-M   'P 1'
#
loop_
_entity.id
_entity.type
_entity.pdbx_description
1 polymer ?
#
loop_
_entity_poly.entity_id
_entity_poly.type
_entity_poly.pdbx_seq_one_letter_code
_entity_poly.pdbx_strand_id
1 'polypeptide(L)'
;MANKKKKTATTNAGAKSKEQLVIHQIVVKAPQRKVYDVGNWRTALSSADNGRTKQLYDLLDDIMIDGVLSDAVQKRIDAVTNSELTFQNAAGEEVEEIADLMDTTAWEDLLTEILKKKIYGRSGIEMTFNDGFNVEPIPAKHINLKNRTILRQDTDEIGIPYEGDSQLLILGKDRDFGLLLKAAPYAIYKRGGFGDWSQWIELFGMPQRIGKYNTYDPESRKLLEEAFDKAGSAPYVVIPKEADVETKEGGTGSGSSYNEFRQANNEEMLITILGQTMTTVQGEKGARSLGEVHKEVEAVSYTHLRAHETKANL
;
A
#
# COMPACT_ATOMS: atom_id res chain seq x y z
N MET A 1 2.59 -68.16 -45.31
CA MET A 1 2.90 -66.86 -45.86
C MET A 1 1.99 -65.77 -45.19
N ALA A 2 2.52 -65.09 -44.19
CA ALA A 2 1.74 -64.18 -43.38
C ALA A 2 2.10 -62.72 -43.78
N ASN A 3 1.11 -61.97 -44.25
CA ASN A 3 1.24 -60.64 -44.78
C ASN A 3 1.05 -59.66 -43.61
N LYS A 4 2.18 -59.06 -43.17
CA LYS A 4 2.23 -58.09 -42.10
C LYS A 4 1.89 -56.70 -42.68
N LYS A 5 0.66 -56.18 -42.47
CA LYS A 5 0.30 -54.82 -42.76
C LYS A 5 0.96 -53.86 -41.77
N LYS A 6 1.89 -53.02 -42.23
CA LYS A 6 2.44 -51.86 -41.52
C LYS A 6 1.35 -50.82 -41.32
N LYS A 7 0.94 -50.56 -40.08
CA LYS A 7 0.16 -49.37 -39.72
C LYS A 7 1.12 -48.19 -39.65
N THR A 8 0.97 -47.26 -40.58
CA THR A 8 1.55 -45.93 -40.53
C THR A 8 0.84 -45.13 -39.42
N ALA A 9 1.55 -44.83 -38.37
CA ALA A 9 1.08 -43.92 -37.32
C ALA A 9 1.23 -42.48 -37.87
N THR A 10 0.11 -41.89 -38.20
CA THR A 10 0.02 -40.45 -38.48
C THR A 10 0.15 -39.72 -37.15
N THR A 11 1.31 -39.18 -36.86
CA THR A 11 1.51 -38.21 -35.76
C THR A 11 0.84 -36.91 -36.14
N ASN A 12 -0.39 -36.70 -35.71
CA ASN A 12 -0.97 -35.39 -35.61
C ASN A 12 -0.24 -34.67 -34.48
N ALA A 13 0.81 -33.96 -34.82
CA ALA A 13 1.31 -32.86 -34.02
C ALA A 13 0.30 -31.72 -34.10
N GLY A 14 -0.78 -31.82 -33.31
CA GLY A 14 -1.62 -30.69 -33.02
C GLY A 14 -0.76 -29.62 -32.42
N ALA A 15 -0.61 -28.51 -33.12
CA ALA A 15 -0.09 -27.28 -32.55
C ALA A 15 -0.94 -27.00 -31.32
N LYS A 16 -0.38 -27.21 -30.13
CA LYS A 16 -0.96 -26.73 -28.88
C LYS A 16 -1.03 -25.21 -29.03
N SER A 17 -2.27 -24.69 -29.08
CA SER A 17 -2.50 -23.27 -29.05
C SER A 17 -1.75 -22.68 -27.84
N LYS A 18 -1.01 -21.62 -28.08
CA LYS A 18 -0.29 -20.87 -27.05
C LYS A 18 -1.26 -19.99 -26.23
N GLU A 19 -2.50 -20.37 -26.14
CA GLU A 19 -3.54 -19.68 -25.36
C GLU A 19 -3.60 -20.28 -23.95
N GLN A 20 -2.56 -20.06 -23.15
CA GLN A 20 -2.62 -20.36 -21.74
C GLN A 20 -2.39 -19.03 -21.02
N LEU A 21 -3.50 -18.42 -20.58
CA LEU A 21 -3.49 -17.18 -19.80
C LEU A 21 -2.60 -17.38 -18.56
N VAL A 22 -1.60 -16.54 -18.42
CA VAL A 22 -0.61 -16.65 -17.33
C VAL A 22 -1.29 -16.48 -15.97
N ILE A 23 -2.30 -15.63 -15.89
CA ILE A 23 -3.03 -15.35 -14.63
C ILE A 23 -3.64 -16.60 -14.03
N HIS A 24 -4.15 -17.53 -14.83
CA HIS A 24 -4.71 -18.80 -14.35
C HIS A 24 -3.66 -19.76 -13.78
N GLN A 25 -2.39 -19.50 -14.00
CA GLN A 25 -1.28 -20.30 -13.46
C GLN A 25 -0.76 -19.72 -12.14
N ILE A 26 -1.16 -18.51 -11.77
CA ILE A 26 -0.70 -17.84 -10.56
C ILE A 26 -1.59 -18.24 -9.39
N VAL A 27 -0.96 -18.63 -8.28
CA VAL A 27 -1.65 -18.92 -7.01
C VAL A 27 -1.56 -17.70 -6.11
N VAL A 28 -2.54 -16.81 -6.21
CA VAL A 28 -2.61 -15.59 -5.41
C VAL A 28 -2.99 -15.94 -3.97
N LYS A 29 -2.11 -15.62 -3.02
CA LYS A 29 -2.36 -15.75 -1.58
C LYS A 29 -2.60 -14.37 -0.98
N ALA A 30 -3.50 -14.31 0.00
CA ALA A 30 -3.71 -13.08 0.76
C ALA A 30 -2.40 -12.59 1.40
N PRO A 31 -2.19 -11.27 1.52
CA PRO A 31 -1.04 -10.71 2.21
C PRO A 31 -0.97 -11.21 3.66
N GLN A 32 0.23 -11.51 4.12
CA GLN A 32 0.42 -11.84 5.54
C GLN A 32 0.37 -10.56 6.36
N ARG A 33 -0.70 -10.39 7.12
CA ARG A 33 -0.85 -9.25 8.01
C ARG A 33 -0.13 -9.54 9.32
N LYS A 34 0.94 -8.78 9.57
CA LYS A 34 1.75 -8.83 10.79
C LYS A 34 1.80 -7.43 11.39
N VAL A 35 2.17 -7.37 12.65
CA VAL A 35 2.56 -6.08 13.23
C VAL A 35 3.92 -5.72 12.64
N TYR A 36 3.95 -4.71 11.77
CA TYR A 36 5.17 -4.22 11.16
C TYR A 36 5.73 -3.05 11.96
N ASP A 37 7.01 -3.14 12.26
CA ASP A 37 7.83 -2.06 12.80
C ASP A 37 8.88 -1.61 11.76
N VAL A 38 9.66 -0.60 12.10
CA VAL A 38 10.73 -0.10 11.22
C VAL A 38 11.84 -1.13 11.02
N GLY A 39 12.05 -2.03 11.98
CA GLY A 39 13.00 -3.13 11.86
C GLY A 39 12.54 -4.14 10.80
N ASN A 40 11.27 -4.49 10.83
CA ASN A 40 10.64 -5.35 9.81
C ASN A 40 10.72 -4.72 8.41
N TRP A 41 10.46 -3.42 8.28
CA TRP A 41 10.60 -2.68 7.03
C TRP A 41 12.02 -2.77 6.46
N ARG A 42 13.04 -2.53 7.28
CA ARG A 42 14.45 -2.64 6.86
C ARG A 42 14.81 -4.06 6.44
N THR A 43 14.33 -5.05 7.18
CA THR A 43 14.57 -6.47 6.86
C THR A 43 13.89 -6.85 5.55
N ALA A 44 12.64 -6.41 5.32
CA ALA A 44 11.91 -6.65 4.09
C ALA A 44 12.61 -5.99 2.88
N LEU A 45 13.11 -4.76 3.05
CA LEU A 45 13.88 -4.05 2.02
C LEU A 45 15.19 -4.78 1.69
N SER A 46 15.96 -5.20 2.70
CA SER A 46 17.20 -5.96 2.49
C SER A 46 16.94 -7.30 1.78
N SER A 47 15.83 -7.96 2.09
CA SER A 47 15.41 -9.18 1.38
C SER A 47 15.05 -8.91 -0.08
N ALA A 48 14.36 -7.79 -0.33
CA ALA A 48 13.97 -7.37 -1.68
C ALA A 48 15.18 -6.99 -2.55
N ASP A 49 16.20 -6.34 -1.99
CA ASP A 49 17.47 -6.05 -2.67
C ASP A 49 18.20 -7.33 -3.13
N ASN A 50 17.95 -8.44 -2.44
CA ASN A 50 18.46 -9.77 -2.80
C ASN A 50 17.49 -10.58 -3.71
N GLY A 51 16.42 -9.95 -4.21
CA GLY A 51 15.47 -10.54 -5.14
C GLY A 51 14.27 -11.26 -4.47
N ARG A 52 14.20 -11.29 -3.13
CA ARG A 52 13.08 -11.88 -2.36
C ARG A 52 12.09 -10.79 -1.98
N THR A 53 11.20 -10.44 -2.87
CA THR A 53 10.33 -9.25 -2.76
C THR A 53 9.02 -9.49 -2.00
N LYS A 54 8.64 -10.74 -1.73
CA LYS A 54 7.38 -11.09 -1.07
C LYS A 54 7.11 -10.30 0.22
N GLN A 55 8.08 -10.29 1.15
CA GLN A 55 7.90 -9.62 2.45
C GLN A 55 7.71 -8.12 2.30
N LEU A 56 8.38 -7.52 1.32
CA LEU A 56 8.22 -6.10 1.04
C LEU A 56 6.82 -5.80 0.50
N TYR A 57 6.34 -6.56 -0.48
CA TYR A 57 5.01 -6.32 -1.05
C TYR A 57 3.88 -6.65 -0.08
N ASP A 58 4.02 -7.67 0.77
CA ASP A 58 3.07 -7.92 1.85
C ASP A 58 3.01 -6.74 2.84
N LEU A 59 4.16 -6.10 3.13
CA LEU A 59 4.22 -4.88 3.95
C LEU A 59 3.59 -3.68 3.21
N LEU A 60 3.88 -3.48 1.93
CA LEU A 60 3.31 -2.39 1.14
C LEU A 60 1.78 -2.51 1.05
N ASP A 61 1.26 -3.72 0.87
CA ASP A 61 -0.18 -3.99 0.89
C ASP A 61 -0.80 -3.74 2.27
N ASP A 62 -0.05 -3.98 3.35
CA ASP A 62 -0.52 -3.75 4.71
C ASP A 62 -0.58 -2.26 5.07
N ILE A 63 0.40 -1.46 4.66
CA ILE A 63 0.37 -0.01 4.92
C ILE A 63 -0.73 0.72 4.13
N MET A 64 -1.19 0.17 3.02
CA MET A 64 -2.32 0.71 2.25
C MET A 64 -3.66 0.71 2.99
N ILE A 65 -3.74 0.07 4.16
CA ILE A 65 -4.89 0.19 5.07
C ILE A 65 -4.96 1.60 5.68
N ASP A 66 -3.86 2.35 5.74
CA ASP A 66 -3.89 3.74 6.20
C ASP A 66 -4.74 4.60 5.27
N GLY A 67 -5.82 5.19 5.81
CA GLY A 67 -6.79 5.93 5.01
C GLY A 67 -6.22 7.17 4.30
N VAL A 68 -5.24 7.85 4.92
CA VAL A 68 -4.61 9.04 4.28
C VAL A 68 -3.70 8.61 3.15
N LEU A 69 -2.93 7.54 3.34
CA LEU A 69 -2.05 7.01 2.31
C LEU A 69 -2.86 6.45 1.13
N SER A 70 -3.90 5.68 1.41
CA SER A 70 -4.80 5.11 0.40
C SER A 70 -5.50 6.20 -0.42
N ASP A 71 -6.05 7.23 0.24
CA ASP A 71 -6.69 8.38 -0.42
C ASP A 71 -5.71 9.15 -1.30
N ALA A 72 -4.48 9.37 -0.83
CA ALA A 72 -3.45 10.04 -1.61
C ALA A 72 -3.07 9.25 -2.88
N VAL A 73 -2.93 7.93 -2.76
CA VAL A 73 -2.66 7.05 -3.91
C VAL A 73 -3.82 7.09 -4.89
N GLN A 74 -5.06 6.98 -4.40
CA GLN A 74 -6.24 7.02 -5.26
C GLN A 74 -6.37 8.37 -5.98
N LYS A 75 -6.22 9.49 -5.29
CA LYS A 75 -6.21 10.82 -5.92
C LYS A 75 -5.18 10.97 -7.02
N ARG A 76 -3.99 10.38 -6.83
CA ARG A 76 -2.95 10.39 -7.85
C ARG A 76 -3.35 9.60 -9.09
N ILE A 77 -4.01 8.46 -8.92
CA ILE A 77 -4.53 7.64 -10.01
C ILE A 77 -5.67 8.40 -10.72
N ASP A 78 -6.66 8.86 -9.96
CA ASP A 78 -7.85 9.55 -10.48
C ASP A 78 -7.50 10.81 -11.27
N ALA A 79 -6.46 11.52 -10.89
CA ALA A 79 -6.00 12.71 -11.61
C ALA A 79 -5.57 12.40 -13.06
N VAL A 80 -5.16 11.17 -13.34
CA VAL A 80 -4.77 10.74 -14.69
C VAL A 80 -5.92 10.05 -15.38
N THR A 81 -6.63 9.14 -14.71
CA THR A 81 -7.72 8.37 -15.31
C THR A 81 -8.92 9.24 -15.69
N ASN A 82 -9.19 10.31 -14.91
CA ASN A 82 -10.24 11.29 -15.20
C ASN A 82 -9.81 12.40 -16.18
N SER A 83 -8.57 12.37 -16.70
CA SER A 83 -8.15 13.37 -17.69
C SER A 83 -8.54 12.94 -19.10
N GLU A 84 -8.98 13.88 -19.93
CA GLU A 84 -9.22 13.61 -21.35
C GLU A 84 -7.91 13.16 -22.03
N LEU A 85 -7.93 11.97 -22.59
CA LEU A 85 -6.83 11.39 -23.33
C LEU A 85 -7.25 11.28 -24.79
N THR A 86 -6.39 11.68 -25.72
CA THR A 86 -6.59 11.48 -27.14
C THR A 86 -5.38 10.74 -27.70
N PHE A 87 -5.64 9.76 -28.55
CA PHE A 87 -4.58 9.06 -29.27
C PHE A 87 -4.53 9.54 -30.72
N GLN A 88 -3.36 10.05 -31.12
CA GLN A 88 -3.13 10.55 -32.47
C GLN A 88 -1.98 9.80 -33.13
N ASN A 89 -2.13 9.51 -34.42
CA ASN A 89 -1.06 8.97 -35.24
C ASN A 89 0.06 10.00 -35.48
N ALA A 90 1.13 9.62 -36.16
CA ALA A 90 2.24 10.50 -36.46
C ALA A 90 1.87 11.72 -37.35
N ALA A 91 0.71 11.68 -38.02
CA ALA A 91 0.17 12.78 -38.83
C ALA A 91 -0.71 13.75 -38.01
N GLY A 92 -0.96 13.44 -36.74
CA GLY A 92 -1.83 14.25 -35.85
C GLY A 92 -3.34 13.95 -36.03
N GLU A 93 -3.68 12.85 -36.68
CA GLU A 93 -5.05 12.41 -36.88
C GLU A 93 -5.44 11.44 -35.77
N GLU A 94 -6.66 11.56 -35.27
CA GLU A 94 -7.21 10.65 -34.25
C GLU A 94 -7.46 9.26 -34.86
N VAL A 95 -7.14 8.20 -34.11
CA VAL A 95 -7.34 6.81 -34.55
C VAL A 95 -8.60 6.28 -33.87
N GLU A 96 -9.71 6.20 -34.62
CA GLU A 96 -11.04 5.82 -34.13
C GLU A 96 -11.02 4.45 -33.40
N GLU A 97 -10.31 3.45 -33.93
CA GLU A 97 -10.22 2.11 -33.33
C GLU A 97 -9.62 2.14 -31.91
N ILE A 98 -8.71 3.06 -31.64
CA ILE A 98 -8.11 3.23 -30.31
C ILE A 98 -9.00 4.13 -29.46
N ALA A 99 -9.66 5.14 -30.03
CA ALA A 99 -10.61 5.98 -29.32
C ALA A 99 -11.76 5.14 -28.75
N ASP A 100 -12.33 4.23 -29.53
CA ASP A 100 -13.36 3.28 -29.06
C ASP A 100 -12.87 2.38 -27.93
N LEU A 101 -11.61 1.97 -27.96
CA LEU A 101 -10.99 1.17 -26.91
C LEU A 101 -10.82 1.98 -25.62
N MET A 102 -10.49 3.27 -25.76
CA MET A 102 -10.27 4.19 -24.63
C MET A 102 -11.54 4.50 -23.84
N ASP A 103 -12.72 4.31 -24.45
CA ASP A 103 -14.02 4.48 -23.79
C ASP A 103 -14.48 3.24 -23.00
N THR A 104 -13.61 2.23 -22.85
CA THR A 104 -13.94 1.00 -22.13
C THR A 104 -13.42 1.01 -20.68
N THR A 105 -14.09 0.27 -19.78
CA THR A 105 -13.61 0.05 -18.40
C THR A 105 -12.27 -0.67 -18.36
N ALA A 106 -12.00 -1.56 -19.32
CA ALA A 106 -10.72 -2.25 -19.43
C ALA A 106 -9.57 -1.29 -19.71
N TRP A 107 -9.83 -0.17 -20.40
CA TRP A 107 -8.82 0.89 -20.57
C TRP A 107 -8.53 1.63 -19.26
N GLU A 108 -9.55 1.93 -18.46
CA GLU A 108 -9.36 2.53 -17.14
C GLU A 108 -8.55 1.61 -16.22
N ASP A 109 -8.83 0.30 -16.25
CA ASP A 109 -8.07 -0.71 -15.53
C ASP A 109 -6.62 -0.78 -16.00
N LEU A 110 -6.38 -0.71 -17.33
CA LEU A 110 -5.05 -0.66 -17.91
C LEU A 110 -4.26 0.56 -17.41
N LEU A 111 -4.87 1.75 -17.47
CA LEU A 111 -4.23 2.98 -16.98
C LEU A 111 -3.91 2.91 -15.48
N THR A 112 -4.86 2.41 -14.70
CA THR A 112 -4.68 2.22 -13.26
C THR A 112 -3.49 1.32 -12.97
N GLU A 113 -3.38 0.19 -13.66
CA GLU A 113 -2.27 -0.74 -13.47
C GLU A 113 -0.94 -0.16 -13.95
N ILE A 114 -0.92 0.59 -15.05
CA ILE A 114 0.27 1.31 -15.51
C ILE A 114 0.74 2.31 -14.44
N LEU A 115 -0.18 3.07 -13.84
CA LEU A 115 0.13 4.06 -12.79
C LEU A 115 0.62 3.40 -11.50
N LYS A 116 0.13 2.21 -11.17
CA LYS A 116 0.61 1.42 -10.02
C LYS A 116 2.12 1.13 -10.10
N LYS A 117 2.71 1.08 -11.29
CA LYS A 117 4.17 0.98 -11.45
C LYS A 117 4.90 2.09 -10.70
N LYS A 118 4.41 3.33 -10.72
CA LYS A 118 5.04 4.44 -9.99
C LYS A 118 4.86 4.28 -8.48
N ILE A 119 3.74 3.71 -8.06
CA ILE A 119 3.37 3.52 -6.65
C ILE A 119 4.14 2.35 -6.03
N TYR A 120 4.13 1.19 -6.69
CA TYR A 120 4.74 -0.05 -6.21
C TYR A 120 6.13 -0.35 -6.80
N GLY A 121 6.61 0.46 -7.75
CA GLY A 121 7.88 0.25 -8.47
C GLY A 121 7.80 -0.75 -9.61
N ARG A 122 6.76 -1.55 -9.66
CA ARG A 122 6.45 -2.50 -10.74
C ARG A 122 4.97 -2.72 -10.90
N SER A 123 4.56 -3.07 -12.10
CA SER A 123 3.22 -3.52 -12.43
C SER A 123 3.29 -4.58 -13.53
N GLY A 124 2.34 -5.48 -13.54
CA GLY A 124 2.20 -6.50 -14.56
C GLY A 124 0.75 -6.64 -14.97
N ILE A 125 0.54 -6.80 -16.25
CA ILE A 125 -0.77 -6.81 -16.86
C ILE A 125 -0.81 -7.90 -17.89
N GLU A 126 -1.84 -8.72 -17.87
CA GLU A 126 -2.19 -9.64 -18.95
C GLU A 126 -3.37 -9.06 -19.73
N MET A 127 -3.17 -8.85 -21.03
CA MET A 127 -4.17 -8.29 -21.95
C MET A 127 -4.72 -9.40 -22.86
N THR A 128 -6.02 -9.51 -22.95
CA THR A 128 -6.68 -10.47 -23.84
C THR A 128 -7.68 -9.79 -24.75
N PHE A 129 -7.83 -10.30 -25.97
CA PHE A 129 -8.68 -9.71 -27.01
C PHE A 129 -9.71 -10.71 -27.59
N ASN A 130 -9.84 -11.90 -27.01
CA ASN A 130 -10.67 -12.97 -27.60
C ASN A 130 -12.18 -12.68 -27.55
N ASP A 131 -12.66 -12.10 -26.43
CA ASP A 131 -14.06 -11.72 -26.20
C ASP A 131 -14.18 -10.21 -25.90
N GLY A 132 -13.43 -9.39 -26.62
CA GLY A 132 -13.23 -7.98 -26.34
C GLY A 132 -11.92 -7.72 -25.62
N PHE A 133 -11.62 -6.45 -25.37
CA PHE A 133 -10.44 -6.05 -24.64
C PHE A 133 -10.64 -6.26 -23.13
N ASN A 134 -9.81 -7.11 -22.54
CA ASN A 134 -9.81 -7.38 -21.10
C ASN A 134 -8.41 -7.24 -20.53
N VAL A 135 -8.34 -6.78 -19.29
CA VAL A 135 -7.10 -6.49 -18.54
C VAL A 135 -7.14 -7.22 -17.21
N GLU A 136 -6.14 -8.07 -16.97
CA GLU A 136 -6.01 -8.81 -15.72
C GLU A 136 -4.70 -8.43 -15.03
N PRO A 137 -4.74 -7.88 -13.81
CA PRO A 137 -3.54 -7.45 -13.10
C PRO A 137 -2.74 -8.63 -12.56
N ILE A 138 -1.44 -8.61 -12.76
CA ILE A 138 -0.49 -9.56 -12.18
C ILE A 138 0.05 -8.95 -10.87
N PRO A 139 -0.19 -9.56 -9.70
CA PRO A 139 0.27 -9.00 -8.43
C PRO A 139 1.78 -8.77 -8.40
N ALA A 140 2.21 -7.59 -7.95
CA ALA A 140 3.61 -7.15 -7.96
C ALA A 140 4.58 -8.14 -7.28
N LYS A 141 4.12 -8.88 -6.26
CA LYS A 141 4.91 -9.91 -5.56
C LYS A 141 5.25 -11.14 -6.42
N HIS A 142 4.50 -11.38 -7.50
CA HIS A 142 4.76 -12.48 -8.45
C HIS A 142 5.70 -12.10 -9.59
N ILE A 143 6.05 -10.81 -9.73
CA ILE A 143 6.89 -10.32 -10.81
C ILE A 143 8.35 -10.32 -10.37
N ASN A 144 9.19 -11.07 -11.05
CA ASN A 144 10.64 -11.07 -10.85
C ASN A 144 11.32 -10.36 -12.01
N LEU A 145 11.59 -9.06 -11.83
CA LEU A 145 12.22 -8.23 -12.87
C LEU A 145 13.67 -8.62 -13.15
N LYS A 146 14.40 -9.13 -12.15
CA LYS A 146 15.78 -9.55 -12.31
C LYS A 146 15.91 -10.75 -13.24
N ASN A 147 15.04 -11.74 -13.09
CA ASN A 147 15.04 -12.97 -13.87
C ASN A 147 14.08 -12.89 -15.06
N ARG A 148 13.33 -11.80 -15.20
CA ARG A 148 12.31 -11.59 -16.25
C ARG A 148 11.28 -12.72 -16.28
N THR A 149 10.78 -13.09 -15.11
CA THR A 149 9.82 -14.17 -14.94
C THR A 149 8.64 -13.75 -14.07
N ILE A 150 7.52 -14.43 -14.26
CA ILE A 150 6.34 -14.35 -13.40
C ILE A 150 6.33 -15.62 -12.55
N LEU A 151 6.29 -15.46 -11.23
CA LEU A 151 6.30 -16.56 -10.27
C LEU A 151 4.90 -17.15 -10.14
N ARG A 152 4.79 -18.47 -10.15
CA ARG A 152 3.51 -19.15 -9.93
C ARG A 152 3.04 -19.00 -8.48
N GLN A 153 3.95 -19.15 -7.54
CA GLN A 153 3.75 -18.78 -6.14
C GLN A 153 4.73 -17.66 -5.76
N ASP A 154 4.32 -16.81 -4.85
CA ASP A 154 5.11 -15.67 -4.37
C ASP A 154 6.43 -16.06 -3.66
N THR A 155 6.62 -17.37 -3.39
CA THR A 155 7.81 -17.96 -2.77
C THR A 155 8.71 -18.72 -3.74
N ASP A 156 8.28 -18.90 -4.99
CA ASP A 156 9.02 -19.66 -5.97
C ASP A 156 10.31 -18.94 -6.40
N GLU A 157 11.35 -19.70 -6.70
CA GLU A 157 12.61 -19.15 -7.26
C GLU A 157 12.61 -19.21 -8.79
N ILE A 158 11.83 -20.12 -9.37
CA ILE A 158 11.71 -20.31 -10.81
C ILE A 158 10.31 -19.88 -11.24
N GLY A 159 10.25 -19.04 -12.26
CA GLY A 159 8.99 -18.54 -12.81
C GLY A 159 8.86 -18.80 -14.31
N ILE A 160 7.74 -18.32 -14.87
CA ILE A 160 7.41 -18.38 -16.29
C ILE A 160 8.05 -17.16 -16.96
N PRO A 161 8.91 -17.31 -17.98
CA PRO A 161 9.45 -16.18 -18.73
C PRO A 161 8.32 -15.39 -19.40
N TYR A 162 8.36 -14.06 -19.28
CA TYR A 162 7.37 -13.17 -19.91
C TYR A 162 7.89 -12.50 -21.20
N GLU A 163 9.17 -12.66 -21.52
CA GLU A 163 9.74 -12.06 -22.73
C GLU A 163 9.18 -12.71 -24.00
N GLY A 164 8.77 -11.88 -24.93
CA GLY A 164 8.23 -12.31 -26.23
C GLY A 164 6.77 -12.74 -26.19
N ASP A 165 6.08 -12.57 -25.06
CA ASP A 165 4.64 -12.71 -24.98
C ASP A 165 3.99 -11.34 -25.22
N SER A 166 3.22 -11.23 -26.31
CA SER A 166 2.56 -9.97 -26.72
C SER A 166 1.32 -9.64 -25.87
N GLN A 167 0.85 -10.56 -25.05
CA GLN A 167 -0.30 -10.37 -24.16
C GLN A 167 0.15 -9.85 -22.80
N LEU A 168 1.45 -9.89 -22.50
CA LEU A 168 1.98 -9.49 -21.20
C LEU A 168 2.69 -8.14 -21.27
N LEU A 169 2.22 -7.18 -20.48
CA LEU A 169 2.88 -5.90 -20.26
C LEU A 169 3.46 -5.87 -18.85
N ILE A 170 4.78 -5.96 -18.73
CA ILE A 170 5.49 -5.89 -17.46
C ILE A 170 6.28 -4.60 -17.38
N LEU A 171 5.94 -3.78 -16.40
CA LEU A 171 6.52 -2.46 -16.18
C LEU A 171 7.35 -2.45 -14.88
N GLY A 172 8.49 -1.78 -14.91
CA GLY A 172 9.32 -1.60 -13.73
C GLY A 172 10.80 -1.70 -14.03
N LYS A 173 11.61 -1.42 -13.00
CA LYS A 173 13.06 -1.59 -13.02
C LYS A 173 13.47 -2.40 -11.79
N ASP A 174 14.52 -3.20 -11.94
CA ASP A 174 15.09 -3.88 -10.78
C ASP A 174 15.50 -2.85 -9.72
N ARG A 175 15.20 -3.14 -8.45
CA ARG A 175 15.41 -2.28 -7.28
C ARG A 175 14.64 -0.95 -7.28
N ASP A 176 13.68 -0.74 -8.17
CA ASP A 176 12.69 0.32 -8.02
C ASP A 176 11.49 -0.25 -7.24
N PHE A 177 11.26 0.23 -6.03
CA PHE A 177 10.16 -0.20 -5.17
C PHE A 177 9.08 0.88 -5.01
N GLY A 178 9.15 1.91 -5.85
CA GLY A 178 8.13 2.94 -5.96
C GLY A 178 8.03 3.91 -4.79
N LEU A 179 6.93 4.65 -4.77
CA LEU A 179 6.67 5.68 -3.77
C LEU A 179 6.26 5.09 -2.42
N LEU A 180 5.54 3.96 -2.40
CA LEU A 180 5.09 3.33 -1.16
C LEU A 180 6.25 2.94 -0.26
N LEU A 181 7.39 2.52 -0.82
CA LEU A 181 8.58 2.26 -0.01
C LEU A 181 9.00 3.48 0.82
N LYS A 182 8.89 4.69 0.24
CA LYS A 182 9.26 5.94 0.91
C LYS A 182 8.21 6.37 1.93
N ALA A 183 6.94 6.10 1.68
CA ALA A 183 5.83 6.40 2.58
C ALA A 183 5.72 5.40 3.75
N ALA A 184 6.24 4.18 3.59
CA ALA A 184 6.08 3.09 4.54
C ALA A 184 6.52 3.43 5.98
N PRO A 185 7.68 4.08 6.24
CA PRO A 185 8.08 4.42 7.59
C PRO A 185 7.06 5.30 8.31
N TYR A 186 6.48 6.28 7.62
CA TYR A 186 5.51 7.21 8.19
C TYR A 186 4.19 6.53 8.55
N ALA A 187 3.70 5.63 7.69
CA ALA A 187 2.51 4.83 7.98
C ALA A 187 2.73 3.89 9.17
N ILE A 188 3.91 3.27 9.28
CA ILE A 188 4.29 2.41 10.40
C ILE A 188 4.39 3.21 11.70
N TYR A 189 5.07 4.37 11.70
CA TYR A 189 5.19 5.24 12.86
C TYR A 189 3.84 5.79 13.32
N LYS A 190 3.00 6.22 12.38
CA LYS A 190 1.64 6.68 12.68
C LYS A 190 0.83 5.61 13.40
N ARG A 191 0.85 4.37 12.91
CA ARG A 191 0.13 3.23 13.49
C ARG A 191 0.64 2.91 14.90
N GLY A 192 1.97 2.91 15.11
CA GLY A 192 2.60 2.74 16.42
C GLY A 192 2.17 3.85 17.38
N GLY A 193 2.26 5.11 16.93
CA GLY A 193 1.86 6.28 17.72
C GLY A 193 0.39 6.26 18.17
N PHE A 194 -0.52 5.70 17.39
CA PHE A 194 -1.90 5.49 17.85
C PHE A 194 -2.00 4.48 18.98
N GLY A 195 -1.21 3.42 18.95
CA GLY A 195 -1.13 2.43 20.04
C GLY A 195 -0.64 3.08 21.34
N ASP A 196 0.46 3.83 21.25
CA ASP A 196 1.02 4.56 22.39
C ASP A 196 0.06 5.61 22.93
N TRP A 197 -0.64 6.33 22.05
CA TRP A 197 -1.65 7.31 22.44
C TRP A 197 -2.83 6.66 23.16
N SER A 198 -3.31 5.51 22.70
CA SER A 198 -4.37 4.75 23.37
C SER A 198 -3.94 4.35 24.79
N GLN A 199 -2.74 3.83 24.95
CA GLN A 199 -2.19 3.49 26.26
C GLN A 199 -2.03 4.71 27.16
N TRP A 200 -1.56 5.83 26.59
CA TRP A 200 -1.46 7.08 27.35
C TRP A 200 -2.82 7.57 27.84
N ILE A 201 -3.87 7.51 27.01
CA ILE A 201 -5.24 7.88 27.40
C ILE A 201 -5.74 6.97 28.52
N GLU A 202 -5.48 5.66 28.46
CA GLU A 202 -5.85 4.72 29.52
C GLU A 202 -5.17 5.01 30.85
N LEU A 203 -3.88 5.41 30.81
CA LEU A 203 -3.08 5.66 32.01
C LEU A 203 -3.29 7.06 32.59
N PHE A 204 -3.43 8.07 31.74
CA PHE A 204 -3.40 9.48 32.13
C PHE A 204 -4.68 10.26 31.79
N GLY A 205 -5.48 9.76 30.87
CA GLY A 205 -6.75 10.39 30.47
C GLY A 205 -7.88 10.16 31.46
N MET A 206 -7.76 9.17 32.32
CA MET A 206 -8.71 8.93 33.40
C MET A 206 -8.16 9.49 34.72
N PRO A 207 -8.99 10.15 35.53
CA PRO A 207 -8.55 10.66 36.84
C PRO A 207 -8.08 9.48 37.71
N GLN A 208 -6.83 9.54 38.15
CA GLN A 208 -6.30 8.57 39.12
C GLN A 208 -7.03 8.74 40.47
N ARG A 209 -7.48 7.64 41.01
CA ARG A 209 -8.13 7.63 42.32
C ARG A 209 -7.10 7.22 43.36
N ILE A 210 -6.89 8.06 44.37
CA ILE A 210 -6.01 7.76 45.48
C ILE A 210 -6.86 7.52 46.73
N GLY A 211 -6.84 6.30 47.22
CA GLY A 211 -7.49 5.92 48.50
C GLY A 211 -6.46 5.92 49.63
N LYS A 212 -6.72 6.67 50.70
CA LYS A 212 -5.87 6.66 51.88
C LYS A 212 -6.53 5.87 53.01
N TYR A 213 -5.86 4.81 53.49
CA TYR A 213 -6.36 3.98 54.60
C TYR A 213 -5.54 4.17 55.85
N ASN A 214 -6.10 3.81 57.00
CA ASN A 214 -5.42 3.84 58.29
C ASN A 214 -4.61 2.56 58.48
N THR A 215 -3.29 2.67 58.68
CA THR A 215 -2.37 1.53 58.84
C THR A 215 -2.75 0.62 60.04
N TYR A 216 -3.45 1.18 61.04
CA TYR A 216 -3.90 0.44 62.20
C TYR A 216 -5.25 -0.28 62.03
N ASP A 217 -5.88 -0.15 60.84
CA ASP A 217 -7.16 -0.77 60.53
C ASP A 217 -7.06 -1.51 59.17
N PRO A 218 -6.71 -2.81 59.19
CA PRO A 218 -6.57 -3.61 57.96
C PRO A 218 -7.88 -3.77 57.18
N GLU A 219 -9.06 -3.64 57.84
CA GLU A 219 -10.33 -3.75 57.15
C GLU A 219 -10.63 -2.53 56.29
N SER A 220 -10.15 -1.34 56.68
CA SER A 220 -10.34 -0.11 55.91
C SER A 220 -9.67 -0.16 54.57
N ARG A 221 -8.54 -0.86 54.45
CA ARG A 221 -7.85 -1.10 53.18
C ARG A 221 -8.71 -1.96 52.23
N LYS A 222 -9.22 -3.06 52.77
CA LYS A 222 -10.03 -4.02 52.00
C LYS A 222 -11.34 -3.41 51.51
N LEU A 223 -11.98 -2.62 52.31
CA LEU A 223 -13.19 -1.87 51.94
C LEU A 223 -12.94 -0.83 50.86
N LEU A 224 -11.79 -0.14 50.88
CA LEU A 224 -11.38 0.80 49.87
C LEU A 224 -11.07 0.10 48.51
N GLU A 225 -10.34 -1.02 48.52
CA GLU A 225 -10.06 -1.83 47.37
C GLU A 225 -11.37 -2.35 46.74
N GLU A 226 -12.28 -2.91 47.52
CA GLU A 226 -13.58 -3.35 47.03
C GLU A 226 -14.47 -2.20 46.50
N ALA A 227 -14.41 -1.03 47.13
CA ALA A 227 -15.15 0.14 46.65
C ALA A 227 -14.62 0.67 45.29
N PHE A 228 -13.29 0.64 45.11
CA PHE A 228 -12.69 1.05 43.82
C PHE A 228 -12.91 0.02 42.72
N ASP A 229 -12.84 -1.27 43.00
CA ASP A 229 -13.17 -2.35 42.07
C ASP A 229 -14.63 -2.26 41.58
N LYS A 230 -15.56 -1.90 42.48
CA LYS A 230 -16.96 -1.68 42.12
C LYS A 230 -17.23 -0.37 41.38
N ALA A 231 -16.32 0.59 41.48
CA ALA A 231 -16.50 1.93 40.92
C ALA A 231 -16.04 2.06 39.44
N GLY A 232 -15.60 0.98 38.80
CA GLY A 232 -15.23 0.91 37.39
C GLY A 232 -13.73 0.87 37.15
N SER A 233 -13.34 0.84 35.86
CA SER A 233 -11.99 0.57 35.37
C SER A 233 -10.94 1.71 35.50
N ALA A 234 -11.25 2.78 36.23
CA ALA A 234 -10.28 3.84 36.46
C ALA A 234 -9.13 3.35 37.35
N PRO A 235 -7.86 3.60 36.99
CA PRO A 235 -6.72 3.17 37.80
C PRO A 235 -6.80 3.77 39.21
N TYR A 236 -6.54 2.97 40.23
CA TYR A 236 -6.51 3.43 41.62
C TYR A 236 -5.24 2.96 42.32
N VAL A 237 -4.88 3.70 43.37
CA VAL A 237 -3.79 3.36 44.27
C VAL A 237 -4.34 3.47 45.71
N VAL A 238 -4.10 2.45 46.53
CA VAL A 238 -4.47 2.45 47.94
C VAL A 238 -3.20 2.53 48.77
N ILE A 239 -3.03 3.64 49.51
CA ILE A 239 -1.84 3.93 50.30
C ILE A 239 -2.18 4.16 51.76
N PRO A 240 -1.26 3.87 52.72
CA PRO A 240 -1.38 4.30 54.08
C PRO A 240 -1.52 5.82 54.20
N LYS A 241 -2.25 6.29 55.21
CA LYS A 241 -2.42 7.73 55.45
C LYS A 241 -1.12 8.47 55.66
N GLU A 242 -0.14 7.77 56.18
CA GLU A 242 1.21 8.26 56.52
C GLU A 242 2.16 8.24 55.32
N ALA A 243 1.77 7.57 54.22
CA ALA A 243 2.51 7.53 52.98
C ALA A 243 2.03 8.63 52.05
N ASP A 244 2.96 9.32 51.44
CA ASP A 244 2.69 10.25 50.35
C ASP A 244 3.23 9.68 49.06
N VAL A 245 2.41 9.69 48.01
CA VAL A 245 2.82 9.31 46.65
C VAL A 245 2.85 10.58 45.85
N GLU A 246 4.04 11.11 45.69
CA GLU A 246 4.26 12.12 44.64
C GLU A 246 4.12 11.44 43.28
N THR A 247 2.96 11.57 42.66
CA THR A 247 2.88 11.36 41.22
C THR A 247 3.59 12.54 40.57
N LYS A 248 4.84 12.38 40.23
CA LYS A 248 5.45 13.29 39.25
C LYS A 248 4.59 13.13 37.99
N GLU A 249 3.79 14.14 37.69
CA GLU A 249 3.20 14.29 36.37
C GLU A 249 4.38 14.12 35.39
N GLY A 250 4.48 12.96 34.77
CA GLY A 250 5.47 12.70 33.74
C GLY A 250 5.23 13.74 32.66
N GLY A 251 6.11 14.74 32.64
CA GLY A 251 6.11 15.94 31.82
C GLY A 251 4.78 16.28 31.16
N THR A 252 4.42 17.51 31.14
CA THR A 252 3.25 18.10 30.47
C THR A 252 3.15 17.75 28.97
N GLY A 253 3.33 16.47 28.61
CA GLY A 253 3.02 15.92 27.31
C GLY A 253 1.51 15.94 27.16
N SER A 254 0.98 17.08 26.77
CA SER A 254 -0.42 17.20 26.42
C SER A 254 -0.71 16.22 25.28
N GLY A 255 -1.92 15.64 25.24
CA GLY A 255 -2.35 14.80 24.11
C GLY A 255 -2.18 15.46 22.73
N SER A 256 -1.83 16.77 22.67
CA SER A 256 -1.45 17.51 21.46
C SER A 256 -0.21 16.95 20.77
N SER A 257 0.81 16.48 21.52
CA SER A 257 2.04 15.93 20.93
C SER A 257 1.77 14.70 20.06
N TYR A 258 0.84 13.85 20.46
CA TYR A 258 0.43 12.71 19.64
C TYR A 258 -0.31 13.15 18.37
N ASN A 259 -1.14 14.18 18.48
CA ASN A 259 -1.83 14.74 17.32
C ASN A 259 -0.85 15.42 16.35
N GLU A 260 0.11 16.17 16.85
CA GLU A 260 1.19 16.79 16.06
C GLU A 260 2.02 15.71 15.34
N PHE A 261 2.39 14.65 16.06
CA PHE A 261 3.10 13.51 15.48
C PHE A 261 2.29 12.82 14.37
N ARG A 262 0.98 12.61 14.59
CA ARG A 262 0.08 12.07 13.58
C ARG A 262 0.00 12.98 12.35
N GLN A 263 -0.14 14.28 12.56
CA GLN A 263 -0.20 15.27 11.48
C GLN A 263 1.09 15.28 10.67
N ALA A 264 2.24 15.32 11.32
CA ALA A 264 3.54 15.28 10.64
C ALA A 264 3.68 14.02 9.76
N ASN A 265 3.31 12.84 10.26
CA ASN A 265 3.34 11.63 9.45
C ASN A 265 2.36 11.68 8.26
N ASN A 266 1.17 12.25 8.44
CA ASN A 266 0.22 12.44 7.34
C ASN A 266 0.78 13.37 6.27
N GLU A 267 1.36 14.51 6.65
CA GLU A 267 1.98 15.47 5.73
C GLU A 267 3.11 14.84 4.93
N GLU A 268 3.98 14.08 5.57
CA GLU A 268 5.08 13.38 4.89
C GLU A 268 4.58 12.32 3.90
N MET A 269 3.51 11.58 4.24
CA MET A 269 2.87 10.66 3.29
C MET A 269 2.29 11.40 2.08
N LEU A 270 1.59 12.51 2.31
CA LEU A 270 0.99 13.33 1.24
C LEU A 270 2.07 13.94 0.34
N ILE A 271 3.14 14.52 0.91
CA ILE A 271 4.28 15.05 0.15
C ILE A 271 4.92 13.94 -0.69
N THR A 272 5.09 12.75 -0.12
CA THR A 272 5.71 11.62 -0.83
C THR A 272 4.86 11.15 -2.01
N ILE A 273 3.54 11.08 -1.85
CA ILE A 273 2.64 10.54 -2.88
C ILE A 273 2.19 11.61 -3.87
N LEU A 274 1.74 12.77 -3.39
CA LEU A 274 1.14 13.83 -4.23
C LEU A 274 2.14 14.93 -4.62
N GLY A 275 3.24 15.07 -3.86
CA GLY A 275 4.19 16.18 -4.02
C GLY A 275 3.77 17.45 -3.30
N GLN A 276 2.62 17.47 -2.60
CA GLN A 276 2.09 18.61 -1.90
C GLN A 276 1.09 18.21 -0.80
N THR A 277 0.73 19.12 0.11
CA THR A 277 -0.16 18.85 1.24
C THR A 277 -1.47 19.63 1.21
N MET A 278 -1.49 20.82 0.59
CA MET A 278 -2.55 21.80 0.80
C MET A 278 -3.89 21.51 0.12
N THR A 279 -3.93 20.62 -0.89
CA THR A 279 -5.20 20.20 -1.49
C THR A 279 -5.94 19.16 -0.63
N THR A 280 -5.25 18.56 0.33
CA THR A 280 -5.79 17.44 1.13
C THR A 280 -5.92 17.78 2.61
N VAL A 281 -5.04 18.66 3.15
CA VAL A 281 -5.07 19.10 4.54
C VAL A 281 -5.44 20.57 4.59
N GLN A 282 -6.58 20.89 5.21
CA GLN A 282 -6.99 22.26 5.47
C GLN A 282 -6.06 22.86 6.53
N GLY A 283 -5.12 23.72 6.11
CA GLY A 283 -4.31 24.49 7.03
C GLY A 283 -5.16 25.61 7.67
N GLU A 284 -4.88 25.95 8.94
CA GLU A 284 -5.58 27.01 9.68
C GLU A 284 -5.54 28.39 8.99
N LYS A 285 -4.68 28.58 7.99
CA LYS A 285 -4.48 29.83 7.25
C LYS A 285 -4.29 29.61 5.74
N GLY A 286 -5.05 28.70 5.13
CA GLY A 286 -4.95 28.45 3.69
C GLY A 286 -5.52 29.59 2.87
N ALA A 287 -4.67 30.45 2.29
CA ALA A 287 -5.10 31.38 1.26
C ALA A 287 -5.47 30.59 0.00
N ARG A 288 -6.63 30.88 -0.61
CA ARG A 288 -7.13 30.24 -1.85
C ARG A 288 -6.08 30.26 -2.98
N SER A 289 -5.32 31.35 -3.09
CA SER A 289 -4.23 31.50 -4.07
C SER A 289 -3.10 30.47 -3.89
N LEU A 290 -2.80 30.07 -2.65
CA LEU A 290 -1.78 29.06 -2.38
C LEU A 290 -2.28 27.65 -2.76
N GLY A 291 -3.57 27.39 -2.57
CA GLY A 291 -4.22 26.15 -3.02
C GLY A 291 -4.25 26.00 -4.54
N GLU A 292 -4.40 27.12 -5.27
CA GLU A 292 -4.35 27.13 -6.74
C GLU A 292 -2.93 26.80 -7.26
N VAL A 293 -1.88 27.40 -6.66
CA VAL A 293 -0.48 27.08 -7.01
C VAL A 293 -0.13 25.61 -6.71
N HIS A 294 -0.63 25.05 -5.60
CA HIS A 294 -0.42 23.65 -5.29
C HIS A 294 -1.12 22.70 -6.27
N LYS A 295 -2.30 23.09 -6.76
CA LYS A 295 -3.00 22.37 -7.83
C LYS A 295 -2.22 22.36 -9.14
N GLU A 296 -1.58 23.47 -9.49
CA GLU A 296 -0.71 23.55 -10.68
C GLU A 296 0.54 22.66 -10.54
N VAL A 297 1.19 22.65 -9.38
CA VAL A 297 2.34 21.78 -9.10
C VAL A 297 1.95 20.30 -9.17
N GLU A 298 0.78 19.96 -8.65
CA GLU A 298 0.20 18.62 -8.75
C GLU A 298 -0.04 18.23 -10.21
N ALA A 299 -0.67 19.09 -11.00
CA ALA A 299 -0.91 18.90 -12.44
C ALA A 299 0.39 18.71 -13.23
N VAL A 300 1.45 19.47 -12.94
CA VAL A 300 2.77 19.32 -13.57
C VAL A 300 3.40 17.94 -13.21
N SER A 301 3.25 17.48 -11.98
CA SER A 301 3.73 16.16 -11.57
C SER A 301 3.04 15.03 -12.35
N TYR A 302 1.75 15.18 -12.67
CA TYR A 302 0.98 14.21 -13.44
C TYR A 302 1.31 14.26 -14.94
N THR A 303 1.49 15.44 -15.51
CA THR A 303 1.89 15.58 -16.92
C THR A 303 3.29 15.03 -17.20
N HIS A 304 4.21 15.13 -16.25
CA HIS A 304 5.53 14.49 -16.36
C HIS A 304 5.47 12.96 -16.35
N LEU A 305 4.58 12.38 -15.57
CA LEU A 305 4.31 10.93 -15.60
C LEU A 305 3.78 10.50 -16.97
N ARG A 306 2.80 11.24 -17.49
CA ARG A 306 2.19 11.02 -18.80
C ARG A 306 3.23 11.07 -19.94
N ALA A 307 4.13 12.04 -19.94
CA ALA A 307 5.16 12.21 -20.99
C ALA A 307 6.25 11.12 -20.95
N HIS A 308 6.58 10.58 -19.78
CA HIS A 308 7.59 9.53 -19.66
C HIS A 308 7.09 8.15 -20.03
N GLU A 309 5.80 7.86 -19.83
CA GLU A 309 5.25 6.52 -20.10
C GLU A 309 4.87 6.34 -21.57
N THR A 310 4.42 7.41 -22.26
CA THR A 310 4.21 7.39 -23.71
C THR A 310 5.52 7.31 -24.53
N LYS A 311 6.63 7.81 -24.01
CA LYS A 311 7.95 7.68 -24.68
C LYS A 311 8.67 6.36 -24.44
N ALA A 312 8.33 5.61 -23.43
CA ALA A 312 8.98 4.34 -23.09
C ALA A 312 8.38 3.14 -23.82
N ASN A 313 7.22 3.31 -24.48
CA ASN A 313 6.46 2.24 -25.13
C ASN A 313 6.34 2.42 -26.66
N LEU A 314 7.11 3.34 -27.25
CA LEU A 314 7.36 3.46 -28.69
C LEU A 314 8.81 3.01 -29.00
#